data_58d7cda1ed31e71e116e5ccf11d4924f
#
_entry.id   58d7cda1ed31e71e116e5ccf11d4924f
#
_cell.length_a   1.000
_cell.length_b   1.000
_cell.length_c   1.000
_cell.angle_alpha   90.00
_cell.angle_beta   90.00
_cell.angle_gamma   90.00
#
_symmetry.space_group_name_H-M   'P 1'
#
loop_
_entity.id
_entity.type
_entity.pdbx_description
1 polymer ?
#
loop_
_entity_poly.entity_id
_entity_poly.type
_entity_poly.pdbx_seq_one_letter_code
_entity_poly.pdbx_strand_id
1 'polypeptide(L)'
;MDGMSPRARLILAVLLGLLLGVSLSVTERVLAERDPGSGAPLARAGAGGNALPWADARLMAEVMQRVRENYVDAIDDHKLMQNAIRGMIEALDDHSTFLTPDEFEDMKVSTSGSYAGIGVEVAPGKDGVSIVRRMANSPAERVGIQAGDVIVRIDEMAVDPADIDAAIARMRGSEGSPIHLTIRRGLSSPLLDFSVERAQVQLQSVAAEMLTPEFGYLRLTSFTDSTASELERAVARLVHRSGGARLKGFVIDLRNNPGGVLDAAVQAADDFLDRGIIVSAEGRTREARFRMEAKPGDISGGATLVLLVNGGSASAAEIFAAALHDNHRATLIGRRTYGKGSVQTIMPLSDGQALKITTSRYFTPSGASINGVGIVPDTVLDGPEQPPAEMDLIDDPSASTLSRRDPQVLTALQSLAGHPEQVARGATDASTAAPVAQ
;
A
#
# COMPACT_ATOMS: atom_id res chain seq x y z
N MET A 1 -58.81 -24.65 -32.79
CA MET A 1 -57.50 -24.69 -32.09
C MET A 1 -57.04 -26.12 -31.81
N ASP A 2 -57.42 -27.05 -32.65
CA ASP A 2 -57.15 -28.48 -32.46
C ASP A 2 -56.07 -28.95 -33.47
N GLY A 3 -54.86 -28.68 -33.15
CA GLY A 3 -53.70 -29.09 -33.98
C GLY A 3 -52.34 -28.65 -33.47
N MET A 4 -52.31 -27.94 -32.37
CA MET A 4 -51.04 -27.47 -31.81
C MET A 4 -50.52 -28.41 -30.70
N SER A 5 -49.23 -28.69 -30.73
CA SER A 5 -48.57 -29.51 -29.74
C SER A 5 -48.64 -28.85 -28.34
N PRO A 6 -48.62 -29.67 -27.23
CA PRO A 6 -48.69 -29.13 -25.87
C PRO A 6 -47.63 -28.05 -25.56
N ARG A 7 -46.45 -28.17 -26.18
CA ARG A 7 -45.34 -27.17 -26.02
C ARG A 7 -45.67 -25.86 -26.73
N ALA A 8 -46.33 -25.90 -27.88
CA ALA A 8 -46.72 -24.68 -28.62
C ALA A 8 -47.86 -23.94 -27.89
N ARG A 9 -48.76 -24.66 -27.19
CA ARG A 9 -49.81 -24.07 -26.35
C ARG A 9 -49.22 -23.38 -25.12
N LEU A 10 -48.17 -23.97 -24.50
CA LEU A 10 -47.46 -23.37 -23.35
C LEU A 10 -46.76 -22.10 -23.75
N ILE A 11 -46.06 -22.09 -24.87
CA ILE A 11 -45.32 -20.91 -25.38
C ILE A 11 -46.33 -19.79 -25.71
N LEU A 12 -47.44 -20.11 -26.34
CA LEU A 12 -48.48 -19.13 -26.67
C LEU A 12 -49.12 -18.54 -25.39
N ALA A 13 -49.33 -19.33 -24.35
CA ALA A 13 -49.90 -18.88 -23.08
C ALA A 13 -48.90 -17.95 -22.36
N VAL A 14 -47.63 -18.25 -22.37
CA VAL A 14 -46.57 -17.40 -21.79
C VAL A 14 -46.46 -16.08 -22.53
N LEU A 15 -46.49 -16.08 -23.87
CA LEU A 15 -46.47 -14.88 -24.69
C LEU A 15 -47.71 -13.99 -24.49
N LEU A 16 -48.88 -14.60 -24.35
CA LEU A 16 -50.11 -13.87 -24.07
C LEU A 16 -50.12 -13.28 -22.65
N GLY A 17 -49.57 -13.99 -21.68
CA GLY A 17 -49.40 -13.50 -20.30
C GLY A 17 -48.41 -12.32 -20.20
N LEU A 18 -47.33 -12.37 -20.97
CA LEU A 18 -46.37 -11.28 -21.07
C LEU A 18 -46.95 -10.03 -21.74
N LEU A 19 -47.73 -10.20 -22.81
CA LEU A 19 -48.41 -9.10 -23.50
C LEU A 19 -49.48 -8.46 -22.61
N LEU A 20 -50.27 -9.23 -21.86
CA LEU A 20 -51.24 -8.73 -20.90
C LEU A 20 -50.60 -8.02 -19.71
N GLY A 21 -49.47 -8.56 -19.19
CA GLY A 21 -48.71 -7.94 -18.09
C GLY A 21 -48.13 -6.59 -18.46
N VAL A 22 -47.55 -6.46 -19.66
CA VAL A 22 -47.02 -5.17 -20.17
C VAL A 22 -48.14 -4.17 -20.43
N SER A 23 -49.31 -4.60 -20.92
CA SER A 23 -50.46 -3.72 -21.18
C SER A 23 -51.06 -3.16 -19.88
N LEU A 24 -51.15 -3.95 -18.79
CA LEU A 24 -51.64 -3.47 -17.51
C LEU A 24 -50.68 -2.45 -16.87
N SER A 25 -49.39 -2.68 -16.96
CA SER A 25 -48.40 -1.76 -16.36
C SER A 25 -48.32 -0.41 -17.08
N VAL A 26 -48.60 -0.36 -18.39
CA VAL A 26 -48.68 0.90 -19.15
C VAL A 26 -49.98 1.65 -18.86
N THR A 27 -51.10 0.93 -18.65
CA THR A 27 -52.42 1.54 -18.38
C THR A 27 -52.45 2.20 -16.98
N GLU A 28 -51.80 1.62 -15.97
CA GLU A 28 -51.72 2.24 -14.65
C GLU A 28 -50.89 3.53 -14.67
N ARG A 29 -49.83 3.62 -15.49
CA ARG A 29 -49.04 4.85 -15.64
C ARG A 29 -49.81 5.97 -16.37
N VAL A 30 -50.64 5.66 -17.34
CA VAL A 30 -51.38 6.66 -18.12
C VAL A 30 -52.62 7.15 -17.35
N LEU A 31 -53.20 6.38 -16.44
CA LEU A 31 -54.35 6.79 -15.61
C LEU A 31 -53.91 7.63 -14.39
N ALA A 32 -52.66 7.47 -13.91
CA ALA A 32 -52.12 8.27 -12.80
C ALA A 32 -51.80 9.74 -13.19
N GLU A 33 -51.77 10.07 -14.48
CA GLU A 33 -51.52 11.44 -14.99
C GLU A 33 -52.75 12.31 -15.27
N ARG A 34 -53.99 11.82 -14.93
CA ARG A 34 -55.23 12.54 -15.27
C ARG A 34 -56.15 12.83 -14.10
N ASP A 35 -55.64 13.41 -13.02
CA ASP A 35 -56.52 13.97 -12.00
C ASP A 35 -56.01 15.37 -11.56
N PRO A 36 -56.53 16.47 -12.14
CA PRO A 36 -56.17 17.82 -11.72
C PRO A 36 -57.23 18.30 -10.71
N GLY A 37 -57.05 18.01 -9.44
CA GLY A 37 -57.95 18.62 -8.46
C GLY A 37 -58.06 17.93 -7.11
N SER A 38 -57.03 17.94 -6.29
CA SER A 38 -57.21 18.01 -4.84
C SER A 38 -55.94 18.56 -4.19
N GLY A 39 -56.01 19.80 -3.81
CA GLY A 39 -54.97 20.45 -3.01
C GLY A 39 -54.95 19.90 -1.59
N ALA A 40 -54.09 18.97 -1.33
CA ALA A 40 -53.61 18.66 0.00
C ALA A 40 -52.06 18.81 -0.01
N PRO A 41 -51.45 19.48 1.00
CA PRO A 41 -50.00 19.57 1.04
C PRO A 41 -49.42 18.18 1.29
N LEU A 42 -48.93 17.55 0.23
CA LEU A 42 -48.09 16.35 0.37
C LEU A 42 -46.92 16.72 1.26
N ALA A 43 -46.96 16.20 2.48
CA ALA A 43 -45.80 16.11 3.34
C ALA A 43 -44.63 15.58 2.50
N ARG A 44 -43.55 16.36 2.42
CA ARG A 44 -42.27 15.93 1.87
C ARG A 44 -41.81 14.71 2.65
N ALA A 45 -42.28 13.53 2.25
CA ALA A 45 -41.64 12.27 2.58
C ALA A 45 -40.24 12.36 1.98
N GLY A 46 -39.22 12.15 2.80
CA GLY A 46 -37.83 12.27 2.43
C GLY A 46 -37.52 11.51 1.15
N ALA A 47 -37.19 12.25 0.10
CA ALA A 47 -36.63 11.69 -1.11
C ALA A 47 -35.17 11.32 -0.86
N GLY A 48 -34.97 10.18 -0.17
CA GLY A 48 -33.75 9.42 -0.24
C GLY A 48 -33.79 8.56 -1.50
N GLY A 49 -33.74 9.17 -2.65
CA GLY A 49 -33.77 8.46 -3.92
C GLY A 49 -32.59 8.87 -4.78
N ASN A 50 -31.92 7.90 -5.32
CA ASN A 50 -30.84 7.87 -6.32
C ASN A 50 -31.15 8.63 -7.64
N ALA A 51 -31.86 9.72 -7.62
CA ALA A 51 -32.06 10.54 -8.81
C ALA A 51 -30.82 11.42 -9.00
N LEU A 52 -30.13 11.20 -10.11
CA LEU A 52 -29.09 12.14 -10.54
C LEU A 52 -29.66 13.56 -10.60
N PRO A 53 -28.95 14.58 -10.11
CA PRO A 53 -29.36 15.97 -10.22
C PRO A 53 -29.23 16.41 -11.69
N TRP A 54 -30.23 16.18 -12.49
CA TRP A 54 -30.22 16.44 -13.93
C TRP A 54 -29.87 17.88 -14.29
N ALA A 55 -30.19 18.84 -13.44
CA ALA A 55 -29.80 20.23 -13.63
C ALA A 55 -28.29 20.41 -13.57
N ASP A 56 -27.65 19.77 -12.57
CA ASP A 56 -26.18 19.82 -12.39
C ASP A 56 -25.46 19.04 -13.47
N ALA A 57 -26.00 17.89 -13.88
CA ALA A 57 -25.44 17.11 -15.00
C ALA A 57 -25.49 17.91 -16.32
N ARG A 58 -26.57 18.69 -16.56
CA ARG A 58 -26.67 19.56 -17.72
C ARG A 58 -25.68 20.72 -17.65
N LEU A 59 -25.52 21.35 -16.48
CA LEU A 59 -24.52 22.39 -16.25
C LEU A 59 -23.10 21.86 -16.52
N MET A 60 -22.78 20.65 -16.04
CA MET A 60 -21.50 20.00 -16.32
C MET A 60 -21.25 19.84 -17.83
N ALA A 61 -22.24 19.36 -18.57
CA ALA A 61 -22.13 19.19 -20.01
C ALA A 61 -21.93 20.54 -20.73
N GLU A 62 -22.61 21.61 -20.28
CA GLU A 62 -22.41 22.95 -20.82
C GLU A 62 -21.00 23.48 -20.56
N VAL A 63 -20.47 23.28 -19.33
CA VAL A 63 -19.10 23.68 -18.98
C VAL A 63 -18.09 22.96 -19.86
N MET A 64 -18.23 21.63 -20.01
CA MET A 64 -17.36 20.83 -20.87
C MET A 64 -17.35 21.34 -22.33
N GLN A 65 -18.53 21.63 -22.87
CA GLN A 65 -18.65 22.19 -24.22
C GLN A 65 -17.92 23.54 -24.34
N ARG A 66 -18.10 24.44 -23.36
CA ARG A 66 -17.44 25.75 -23.36
C ARG A 66 -15.93 25.64 -23.24
N VAL A 67 -15.42 24.73 -22.42
CA VAL A 67 -13.97 24.47 -22.32
C VAL A 67 -13.43 23.99 -23.66
N ARG A 68 -14.07 22.99 -24.27
CA ARG A 68 -13.67 22.46 -25.57
C ARG A 68 -13.64 23.52 -26.67
N GLU A 69 -14.62 24.43 -26.68
CA GLU A 69 -14.75 25.47 -27.72
C GLU A 69 -13.80 26.65 -27.51
N ASN A 70 -13.41 26.96 -26.27
CA ASN A 70 -12.73 28.22 -25.95
C ASN A 70 -11.36 28.08 -25.31
N TYR A 71 -10.97 26.86 -24.85
CA TYR A 71 -9.65 26.67 -24.26
C TYR A 71 -8.58 26.82 -25.34
N VAL A 72 -7.40 27.36 -24.95
CA VAL A 72 -6.33 27.72 -25.88
C VAL A 72 -5.77 26.54 -26.68
N ASP A 73 -5.73 25.37 -26.06
CA ASP A 73 -5.27 24.13 -26.69
C ASP A 73 -6.43 23.16 -26.89
N ALA A 74 -6.35 22.31 -27.94
CA ALA A 74 -7.32 21.24 -28.13
C ALA A 74 -7.21 20.22 -27.02
N ILE A 75 -8.33 19.91 -26.36
CA ILE A 75 -8.41 18.92 -25.29
C ILE A 75 -9.38 17.80 -25.68
N ASP A 76 -9.00 16.56 -25.41
CA ASP A 76 -9.83 15.39 -25.60
C ASP A 76 -10.97 15.31 -24.58
N ASP A 77 -12.19 14.99 -25.04
CA ASP A 77 -13.39 14.92 -24.20
C ASP A 77 -13.26 13.88 -23.07
N HIS A 78 -12.59 12.75 -23.34
CA HIS A 78 -12.37 11.70 -22.35
C HIS A 78 -11.44 12.19 -21.23
N LYS A 79 -10.33 12.85 -21.61
CA LYS A 79 -9.39 13.45 -20.66
C LYS A 79 -10.05 14.55 -19.83
N LEU A 80 -10.90 15.37 -20.45
CA LEU A 80 -11.64 16.42 -19.73
C LEU A 80 -12.61 15.81 -18.70
N MET A 81 -13.30 14.72 -19.06
CA MET A 81 -14.18 14.01 -18.15
C MET A 81 -13.40 13.35 -17.00
N GLN A 82 -12.28 12.70 -17.29
CA GLN A 82 -11.41 12.12 -16.26
C GLN A 82 -10.93 13.19 -15.27
N ASN A 83 -10.51 14.35 -15.76
CA ASN A 83 -10.09 15.47 -14.91
C ASN A 83 -11.24 15.98 -14.02
N ALA A 84 -12.45 16.03 -14.55
CA ALA A 84 -13.62 16.43 -13.78
C ALA A 84 -13.96 15.42 -12.67
N ILE A 85 -13.92 14.12 -12.96
CA ILE A 85 -14.11 13.05 -11.98
C ILE A 85 -13.01 13.11 -10.92
N ARG A 86 -11.75 13.26 -11.34
CA ARG A 86 -10.60 13.37 -10.43
C ARG A 86 -10.78 14.56 -9.49
N GLY A 87 -11.08 15.74 -10.00
CA GLY A 87 -11.30 16.93 -9.19
C GLY A 87 -12.45 16.79 -8.20
N MET A 88 -13.54 16.11 -8.56
CA MET A 88 -14.66 15.82 -7.66
C MET A 88 -14.24 14.92 -6.48
N ILE A 89 -13.37 13.94 -6.71
CA ILE A 89 -12.92 13.00 -5.68
C ILE A 89 -11.84 13.63 -4.81
N GLU A 90 -10.87 14.32 -5.40
CA GLU A 90 -9.78 14.98 -4.69
C GLU A 90 -10.26 16.15 -3.81
N ALA A 91 -11.43 16.73 -4.13
CA ALA A 91 -12.08 17.73 -3.28
C ALA A 91 -12.65 17.17 -1.96
N LEU A 92 -12.69 15.85 -1.76
CA LEU A 92 -13.19 15.23 -0.52
C LEU A 92 -12.15 15.29 0.60
N ASP A 93 -10.91 14.90 0.31
CA ASP A 93 -9.75 14.91 1.20
C ASP A 93 -8.45 14.58 0.42
N ASP A 94 -7.29 14.76 1.07
CA ASP A 94 -5.95 14.57 0.48
C ASP A 94 -5.60 13.11 0.14
N HIS A 95 -6.47 12.15 0.46
CA HIS A 95 -6.21 10.72 0.31
C HIS A 95 -7.17 10.04 -0.65
N SER A 96 -8.29 10.70 -0.98
CA SER A 96 -9.26 10.21 -1.95
C SER A 96 -8.85 10.61 -3.36
N THR A 97 -8.86 9.66 -4.29
CA THR A 97 -8.51 9.93 -5.69
C THR A 97 -9.21 8.98 -6.65
N PHE A 98 -9.31 9.42 -7.91
CA PHE A 98 -9.69 8.58 -9.02
C PHE A 98 -8.43 7.96 -9.65
N LEU A 99 -8.46 6.66 -9.87
CA LEU A 99 -7.35 5.90 -10.44
C LEU A 99 -7.65 5.52 -11.89
N THR A 100 -6.76 5.87 -12.79
CA THR A 100 -6.72 5.32 -14.15
C THR A 100 -6.37 3.82 -14.12
N PRO A 101 -6.52 3.07 -15.22
CA PRO A 101 -6.13 1.66 -15.25
C PRO A 101 -4.68 1.43 -14.85
N ASP A 102 -3.75 2.25 -15.31
CA ASP A 102 -2.32 2.13 -14.99
C ASP A 102 -2.05 2.44 -13.52
N GLU A 103 -2.60 3.54 -12.98
CA GLU A 103 -2.49 3.90 -11.56
C GLU A 103 -3.12 2.83 -10.64
N PHE A 104 -4.21 2.19 -11.09
CA PHE A 104 -4.84 1.11 -10.35
C PHE A 104 -3.98 -0.16 -10.35
N GLU A 105 -3.34 -0.50 -11.47
CA GLU A 105 -2.41 -1.62 -11.56
C GLU A 105 -1.17 -1.39 -10.69
N ASP A 106 -0.56 -0.21 -10.73
CA ASP A 106 0.57 0.15 -9.86
C ASP A 106 0.20 0.06 -8.37
N MET A 107 -1.02 0.46 -8.03
CA MET A 107 -1.52 0.32 -6.66
C MET A 107 -1.67 -1.16 -6.27
N LYS A 108 -2.18 -2.03 -7.15
CA LYS A 108 -2.26 -3.48 -6.88
C LYS A 108 -0.88 -4.07 -6.65
N VAL A 109 0.12 -3.70 -7.46
CA VAL A 109 1.51 -4.10 -7.28
C VAL A 109 2.04 -3.68 -5.90
N SER A 110 1.81 -2.42 -5.52
CA SER A 110 2.27 -1.91 -4.22
C SER A 110 1.57 -2.59 -3.03
N THR A 111 0.34 -3.05 -3.21
CA THR A 111 -0.47 -3.73 -2.19
C THR A 111 -0.09 -5.22 -2.09
N SER A 112 -0.05 -5.93 -3.21
CA SER A 112 0.34 -7.35 -3.22
C SER A 112 1.81 -7.56 -2.87
N GLY A 113 2.65 -6.53 -3.06
CA GLY A 113 4.10 -6.66 -2.93
C GLY A 113 4.71 -7.54 -4.01
N SER A 114 4.01 -7.75 -5.13
CA SER A 114 4.51 -8.58 -6.23
C SER A 114 4.12 -8.00 -7.59
N TYR A 115 4.95 -8.23 -8.59
CA TYR A 115 4.68 -7.84 -9.98
C TYR A 115 5.26 -8.84 -10.96
N ALA A 116 4.67 -8.93 -12.14
CA ALA A 116 5.24 -9.75 -13.20
C ALA A 116 6.31 -8.95 -13.97
N GLY A 117 7.55 -9.45 -13.94
CA GLY A 117 8.69 -8.77 -14.54
C GLY A 117 9.98 -9.58 -14.42
N ILE A 118 11.12 -8.90 -14.52
CA ILE A 118 12.44 -9.55 -14.51
C ILE A 118 13.15 -9.52 -13.15
N GLY A 119 12.74 -8.65 -12.20
CA GLY A 119 13.26 -8.60 -10.83
C GLY A 119 14.61 -7.92 -10.72
N VAL A 120 14.70 -6.70 -11.19
CA VAL A 120 15.86 -5.80 -11.04
C VAL A 120 15.43 -4.47 -10.44
N GLU A 121 16.30 -3.88 -9.66
CA GLU A 121 16.24 -2.48 -9.24
C GLU A 121 17.16 -1.69 -10.13
N VAL A 122 16.69 -0.56 -10.63
CA VAL A 122 17.39 0.21 -11.66
C VAL A 122 17.50 1.69 -11.28
N ALA A 123 18.53 2.35 -11.81
CA ALA A 123 18.74 3.78 -11.69
C ALA A 123 19.14 4.37 -13.04
N PRO A 124 19.01 5.72 -13.24
CA PRO A 124 19.51 6.36 -14.44
C PRO A 124 21.02 6.10 -14.63
N GLY A 125 21.42 5.69 -15.82
CA GLY A 125 22.82 5.46 -16.20
C GLY A 125 23.25 6.43 -17.30
N LYS A 126 24.55 6.44 -17.64
CA LYS A 126 25.10 7.38 -18.64
C LYS A 126 24.55 7.15 -20.04
N ASP A 127 24.39 5.88 -20.44
CA ASP A 127 23.98 5.49 -21.80
C ASP A 127 22.90 4.40 -21.79
N GLY A 128 22.00 4.45 -20.83
CA GLY A 128 20.93 3.48 -20.60
C GLY A 128 20.53 3.46 -19.15
N VAL A 129 19.91 2.40 -18.70
CA VAL A 129 19.45 2.22 -17.31
C VAL A 129 20.37 1.24 -16.60
N SER A 130 20.97 1.68 -15.49
CA SER A 130 21.90 0.88 -14.69
C SER A 130 21.16 -0.03 -13.71
N ILE A 131 21.54 -1.28 -13.64
CA ILE A 131 21.04 -2.25 -12.65
C ILE A 131 21.80 -2.02 -11.35
N VAL A 132 21.10 -1.50 -10.33
CA VAL A 132 21.65 -1.28 -8.99
C VAL A 132 21.70 -2.61 -8.25
N ARG A 133 20.62 -3.38 -8.33
CA ARG A 133 20.49 -4.66 -7.65
C ARG A 133 19.58 -5.60 -8.42
N ARG A 134 19.84 -6.89 -8.33
CA ARG A 134 18.91 -7.95 -8.74
C ARG A 134 18.23 -8.54 -7.51
N MET A 135 16.99 -8.93 -7.65
CA MET A 135 16.23 -9.59 -6.58
C MET A 135 16.59 -11.09 -6.54
N ALA A 136 16.67 -11.62 -5.34
CA ALA A 136 16.95 -13.05 -5.14
C ALA A 136 15.83 -13.91 -5.78
N ASN A 137 16.20 -15.01 -6.40
CA ASN A 137 15.32 -15.95 -7.10
C ASN A 137 14.56 -15.34 -8.29
N SER A 138 14.95 -14.14 -8.74
CA SER A 138 14.32 -13.44 -9.87
C SER A 138 14.69 -14.05 -11.23
N PRO A 139 13.89 -13.76 -12.30
CA PRO A 139 14.28 -14.10 -13.66
C PRO A 139 15.64 -13.56 -14.07
N ALA A 140 15.97 -12.32 -13.71
CA ALA A 140 17.26 -11.70 -14.00
C ALA A 140 18.44 -12.46 -13.35
N GLU A 141 18.26 -12.92 -12.13
CA GLU A 141 19.28 -13.73 -11.46
C GLU A 141 19.50 -15.06 -12.16
N ARG A 142 18.43 -15.75 -12.57
CA ARG A 142 18.52 -17.05 -13.24
C ARG A 142 19.31 -17.02 -14.56
N VAL A 143 19.23 -15.90 -15.29
CA VAL A 143 19.96 -15.73 -16.57
C VAL A 143 21.35 -15.12 -16.38
N GLY A 144 21.75 -14.75 -15.15
CA GLY A 144 23.09 -14.27 -14.83
C GLY A 144 23.30 -12.76 -15.06
N ILE A 145 22.25 -11.96 -15.04
CA ILE A 145 22.32 -10.50 -14.98
C ILE A 145 22.94 -10.10 -13.63
N GLN A 146 23.72 -9.02 -13.60
CA GLN A 146 24.50 -8.61 -12.43
C GLN A 146 24.26 -7.14 -12.05
N ALA A 147 24.47 -6.80 -10.79
CA ALA A 147 24.56 -5.42 -10.38
C ALA A 147 25.72 -4.71 -11.10
N GLY A 148 25.51 -3.45 -11.52
CA GLY A 148 26.44 -2.70 -12.35
C GLY A 148 26.29 -2.92 -13.86
N ASP A 149 25.47 -3.85 -14.31
CA ASP A 149 25.09 -3.98 -15.70
C ASP A 149 24.27 -2.76 -16.16
N VAL A 150 24.42 -2.34 -17.40
CA VAL A 150 23.64 -1.24 -18.00
C VAL A 150 22.77 -1.78 -19.14
N ILE A 151 21.47 -1.65 -19.00
CA ILE A 151 20.51 -2.02 -20.05
C ILE A 151 20.51 -0.90 -21.10
N VAL A 152 20.98 -1.21 -22.31
CA VAL A 152 21.05 -0.25 -23.40
C VAL A 152 19.93 -0.43 -24.43
N ARG A 153 19.32 -1.63 -24.50
CA ARG A 153 18.13 -1.90 -25.32
C ARG A 153 17.21 -2.86 -24.61
N ILE A 154 15.92 -2.66 -24.82
CA ILE A 154 14.86 -3.58 -24.41
C ILE A 154 14.09 -3.95 -25.68
N ASP A 155 14.05 -5.24 -26.00
CA ASP A 155 13.66 -5.76 -27.30
C ASP A 155 14.51 -5.06 -28.40
N GLU A 156 13.93 -4.49 -29.40
CA GLU A 156 14.68 -3.82 -30.46
C GLU A 156 14.85 -2.31 -30.24
N MET A 157 14.31 -1.76 -29.12
CA MET A 157 14.29 -0.32 -28.89
C MET A 157 15.39 0.08 -27.90
N ALA A 158 16.12 1.14 -28.24
CA ALA A 158 17.09 1.75 -27.33
C ALA A 158 16.40 2.28 -26.08
N VAL A 159 17.10 2.21 -24.94
CA VAL A 159 16.63 2.76 -23.67
C VAL A 159 17.11 4.21 -23.57
N ASP A 160 16.19 5.13 -23.31
CA ASP A 160 16.49 6.51 -22.98
C ASP A 160 16.87 6.60 -21.49
N PRO A 161 18.10 7.03 -21.16
CA PRO A 161 18.50 7.21 -19.76
C PRO A 161 17.68 8.25 -18.99
N ALA A 162 17.03 9.18 -19.69
CA ALA A 162 16.19 10.22 -19.09
C ALA A 162 14.77 9.74 -18.80
N ASP A 163 14.33 8.63 -19.41
CA ASP A 163 12.98 8.05 -19.22
C ASP A 163 13.09 6.65 -18.61
N ILE A 164 13.42 6.61 -17.33
CA ILE A 164 13.53 5.36 -16.57
C ILE A 164 12.17 4.66 -16.41
N ASP A 165 11.08 5.42 -16.30
CA ASP A 165 9.74 4.88 -16.11
C ASP A 165 9.27 4.10 -17.34
N ALA A 166 9.55 4.59 -18.56
CA ALA A 166 9.29 3.83 -19.77
C ALA A 166 10.11 2.53 -19.83
N ALA A 167 11.36 2.56 -19.37
CA ALA A 167 12.19 1.34 -19.30
C ALA A 167 11.60 0.34 -18.28
N ILE A 168 11.18 0.79 -17.09
CA ILE A 168 10.53 -0.02 -16.07
C ILE A 168 9.23 -0.63 -16.61
N ALA A 169 8.37 0.18 -17.23
CA ALA A 169 7.10 -0.28 -17.80
C ALA A 169 7.31 -1.40 -18.85
N ARG A 170 8.37 -1.29 -19.66
CA ARG A 170 8.72 -2.32 -20.65
C ARG A 170 9.31 -3.59 -20.04
N MET A 171 10.03 -3.48 -18.93
CA MET A 171 10.53 -4.65 -18.20
C MET A 171 9.43 -5.42 -17.47
N ARG A 172 8.30 -4.78 -17.14
CA ARG A 172 7.08 -5.43 -16.67
C ARG A 172 6.32 -6.04 -17.84
N GLY A 173 5.35 -6.90 -17.55
CA GLY A 173 4.47 -7.51 -18.55
C GLY A 173 3.85 -8.80 -18.04
N SER A 174 3.11 -9.50 -18.91
CA SER A 174 2.44 -10.75 -18.52
C SER A 174 3.44 -11.82 -18.09
N GLU A 175 3.11 -12.54 -17.03
CA GLU A 175 3.89 -13.70 -16.59
C GLU A 175 4.07 -14.71 -17.73
N GLY A 176 5.27 -15.30 -17.83
CA GLY A 176 5.65 -16.21 -18.92
C GLY A 176 6.01 -15.53 -20.23
N SER A 177 5.79 -14.23 -20.39
CA SER A 177 6.15 -13.53 -21.63
C SER A 177 7.66 -13.28 -21.71
N PRO A 178 8.30 -13.51 -22.88
CA PRO A 178 9.72 -13.24 -23.06
C PRO A 178 10.00 -11.74 -23.22
N ILE A 179 11.20 -11.33 -22.83
CA ILE A 179 11.79 -10.02 -23.07
C ILE A 179 13.26 -10.21 -23.47
N HIS A 180 13.73 -9.43 -24.43
CA HIS A 180 15.12 -9.43 -24.86
C HIS A 180 15.82 -8.18 -24.34
N LEU A 181 16.94 -8.36 -23.63
CA LEU A 181 17.74 -7.28 -23.08
C LEU A 181 19.12 -7.29 -23.70
N THR A 182 19.54 -6.14 -24.24
CA THR A 182 20.94 -5.93 -24.63
C THR A 182 21.61 -5.14 -23.50
N ILE A 183 22.63 -5.72 -22.91
CA ILE A 183 23.29 -5.23 -21.70
C ILE A 183 24.76 -4.95 -21.98
N ARG A 184 25.25 -3.84 -21.42
CA ARG A 184 26.69 -3.54 -21.35
C ARG A 184 27.19 -3.84 -19.94
N ARG A 185 28.16 -4.76 -19.85
CA ARG A 185 28.84 -5.13 -18.62
C ARG A 185 30.26 -4.57 -18.63
N GLY A 186 30.49 -3.49 -17.87
CA GLY A 186 31.78 -2.75 -17.88
C GLY A 186 31.93 -1.78 -19.06
N LEU A 187 33.02 -1.01 -19.06
CA LEU A 187 33.21 0.12 -19.97
C LEU A 187 33.63 -0.24 -21.38
N SER A 188 34.27 -1.40 -21.60
CA SER A 188 34.89 -1.80 -22.86
C SER A 188 34.56 -3.22 -23.31
N SER A 189 33.56 -3.84 -22.71
CA SER A 189 33.14 -5.20 -23.06
C SER A 189 32.13 -5.20 -24.23
N PRO A 190 32.07 -6.28 -25.03
CA PRO A 190 31.02 -6.45 -26.03
C PRO A 190 29.65 -6.46 -25.34
N LEU A 191 28.62 -6.07 -26.07
CA LEU A 191 27.25 -6.12 -25.61
C LEU A 191 26.86 -7.60 -25.42
N LEU A 192 26.07 -7.85 -24.38
CA LEU A 192 25.54 -9.15 -24.02
C LEU A 192 24.03 -9.15 -24.26
N ASP A 193 23.54 -10.19 -24.93
CA ASP A 193 22.10 -10.35 -25.15
C ASP A 193 21.55 -11.43 -24.21
N PHE A 194 20.48 -11.07 -23.51
CA PHE A 194 19.76 -11.96 -22.61
C PHE A 194 18.30 -12.10 -23.05
N SER A 195 17.81 -13.33 -23.11
CA SER A 195 16.38 -13.61 -23.21
C SER A 195 15.90 -13.98 -21.82
N VAL A 196 14.96 -13.21 -21.29
CA VAL A 196 14.43 -13.37 -19.93
C VAL A 196 12.93 -13.63 -20.02
N GLU A 197 12.47 -14.69 -19.36
CA GLU A 197 11.04 -14.94 -19.21
C GLU A 197 10.54 -14.22 -17.96
N ARG A 198 9.54 -13.34 -18.12
CA ARG A 198 8.96 -12.61 -16.98
C ARG A 198 8.26 -13.59 -16.04
N ALA A 199 8.44 -13.39 -14.74
CA ALA A 199 7.76 -14.17 -13.73
C ALA A 199 7.29 -13.26 -12.60
N GLN A 200 6.47 -13.81 -11.68
CA GLN A 200 6.14 -13.11 -10.44
C GLN A 200 7.41 -12.85 -9.63
N VAL A 201 7.65 -11.59 -9.35
CA VAL A 201 8.75 -11.11 -8.54
C VAL A 201 8.19 -10.58 -7.23
N GLN A 202 8.62 -11.16 -6.11
CA GLN A 202 8.19 -10.73 -4.79
C GLN A 202 9.07 -9.58 -4.30
N LEU A 203 8.46 -8.46 -3.94
CA LEU A 203 9.13 -7.36 -3.25
C LEU A 203 9.29 -7.73 -1.78
N GLN A 204 10.50 -7.76 -1.30
CA GLN A 204 10.76 -8.10 0.09
C GLN A 204 10.41 -6.92 1.00
N SER A 205 9.45 -7.14 1.90
CA SER A 205 8.99 -6.13 2.87
C SER A 205 9.68 -6.25 4.23
N VAL A 206 10.29 -7.40 4.53
CA VAL A 206 10.96 -7.68 5.81
C VAL A 206 12.41 -8.06 5.60
N ALA A 207 13.31 -7.30 6.21
CA ALA A 207 14.72 -7.66 6.33
C ALA A 207 15.07 -8.00 7.79
N ALA A 208 16.04 -8.88 8.02
CA ALA A 208 16.36 -9.38 9.36
C ALA A 208 17.85 -9.65 9.54
N GLU A 209 18.38 -9.28 10.70
CA GLU A 209 19.79 -9.42 11.06
C GLU A 209 19.96 -9.69 12.57
N MET A 210 21.03 -10.39 12.96
CA MET A 210 21.41 -10.53 14.37
C MET A 210 22.21 -9.30 14.81
N LEU A 211 21.72 -8.54 15.80
CA LEU A 211 22.49 -7.44 16.40
C LEU A 211 23.58 -7.98 17.34
N THR A 212 23.25 -8.99 18.11
CA THR A 212 24.13 -9.74 19.01
C THR A 212 23.65 -11.18 19.07
N PRO A 213 24.36 -12.12 19.69
CA PRO A 213 23.85 -13.49 19.86
C PRO A 213 22.50 -13.61 20.59
N GLU A 214 22.07 -12.55 21.30
CA GLU A 214 20.87 -12.55 22.12
C GLU A 214 19.73 -11.65 21.58
N PHE A 215 20.04 -10.74 20.63
CA PHE A 215 19.11 -9.74 20.12
C PHE A 215 19.03 -9.73 18.61
N GLY A 216 17.79 -9.75 18.10
CA GLY A 216 17.50 -9.67 16.67
C GLY A 216 17.08 -8.26 16.24
N TYR A 217 17.23 -7.99 14.95
CA TYR A 217 16.73 -6.80 14.28
C TYR A 217 15.83 -7.20 13.11
N LEU A 218 14.70 -6.54 13.03
CA LEU A 218 13.70 -6.72 11.98
C LEU A 218 13.37 -5.36 11.40
N ARG A 219 13.54 -5.18 10.11
CA ARG A 219 13.11 -3.97 9.42
C ARG A 219 11.91 -4.26 8.53
N LEU A 220 10.84 -3.54 8.76
CA LEU A 220 9.64 -3.58 7.93
C LEU A 220 9.59 -2.30 7.10
N THR A 221 9.73 -2.43 5.78
CA THR A 221 9.76 -1.28 4.87
C THR A 221 8.38 -0.86 4.40
N SER A 222 7.43 -1.80 4.36
CA SER A 222 6.03 -1.59 4.02
C SER A 222 5.20 -2.77 4.52
N PHE A 223 3.88 -2.68 4.42
CA PHE A 223 2.96 -3.79 4.69
C PHE A 223 2.32 -4.26 3.39
N THR A 224 2.68 -5.45 2.93
CA THR A 224 2.15 -6.14 1.76
C THR A 224 1.50 -7.45 2.19
N ASP A 225 0.78 -8.11 1.29
CA ASP A 225 0.12 -9.39 1.58
C ASP A 225 1.07 -10.48 2.09
N SER A 226 2.37 -10.37 1.77
CA SER A 226 3.40 -11.35 2.22
C SER A 226 4.09 -10.98 3.55
N THR A 227 3.87 -9.77 4.08
CA THR A 227 4.68 -9.24 5.21
C THR A 227 4.61 -10.13 6.46
N ALA A 228 3.43 -10.58 6.88
CA ALA A 228 3.31 -11.45 8.06
C ALA A 228 4.11 -12.75 7.87
N SER A 229 3.95 -13.45 6.75
CA SER A 229 4.69 -14.67 6.46
C SER A 229 6.22 -14.46 6.30
N GLU A 230 6.64 -13.29 5.82
CA GLU A 230 8.06 -12.91 5.78
C GLU A 230 8.61 -12.68 7.18
N LEU A 231 7.81 -12.03 8.03
CA LEU A 231 8.14 -11.76 9.43
C LEU A 231 8.31 -13.05 10.24
N GLU A 232 7.35 -13.99 10.16
CA GLU A 232 7.46 -15.32 10.77
C GLU A 232 8.73 -16.03 10.35
N ARG A 233 9.02 -16.07 9.05
CA ARG A 233 10.25 -16.68 8.52
C ARG A 233 11.51 -15.96 9.00
N ALA A 234 11.47 -14.62 9.11
CA ALA A 234 12.59 -13.83 9.61
C ALA A 234 12.89 -14.15 11.07
N VAL A 235 11.88 -14.16 11.94
CA VAL A 235 12.02 -14.52 13.36
C VAL A 235 12.54 -15.95 13.49
N ALA A 236 12.00 -16.93 12.76
CA ALA A 236 12.46 -18.31 12.78
C ALA A 236 13.93 -18.44 12.35
N ARG A 237 14.35 -17.71 11.31
CA ARG A 237 15.78 -17.68 10.90
C ARG A 237 16.69 -17.12 11.98
N LEU A 238 16.29 -16.02 12.66
CA LEU A 238 17.09 -15.42 13.73
C LEU A 238 17.20 -16.37 14.94
N VAL A 239 16.11 -17.02 15.32
CA VAL A 239 16.12 -18.06 16.37
C VAL A 239 17.01 -19.26 15.98
N HIS A 240 16.98 -19.68 14.74
CA HIS A 240 17.88 -20.75 14.26
C HIS A 240 19.36 -20.33 14.34
N ARG A 241 19.67 -19.09 13.93
CA ARG A 241 21.04 -18.53 13.97
C ARG A 241 21.58 -18.37 15.40
N SER A 242 20.73 -18.16 16.41
CA SER A 242 21.11 -18.15 17.83
C SER A 242 21.45 -19.55 18.39
N GLY A 243 21.51 -20.58 17.54
CA GLY A 243 21.68 -21.97 17.97
C GLY A 243 20.40 -22.61 18.50
N GLY A 244 19.23 -22.09 18.15
CA GLY A 244 17.94 -22.54 18.65
C GLY A 244 17.61 -21.99 20.06
N ALA A 245 18.46 -21.13 20.63
CA ALA A 245 18.18 -20.47 21.89
C ALA A 245 17.13 -19.35 21.66
N ARG A 246 16.25 -19.18 22.64
CA ARG A 246 15.28 -18.09 22.62
C ARG A 246 16.00 -16.74 22.66
N LEU A 247 15.71 -15.85 21.72
CA LEU A 247 16.23 -14.49 21.75
C LEU A 247 15.62 -13.71 22.91
N LYS A 248 16.40 -12.84 23.53
CA LYS A 248 15.96 -12.00 24.65
C LYS A 248 15.11 -10.83 24.19
N GLY A 249 15.34 -10.34 22.96
CA GLY A 249 14.56 -9.23 22.42
C GLY A 249 14.79 -8.98 20.93
N PHE A 250 13.92 -8.12 20.37
CA PHE A 250 13.96 -7.65 19.00
C PHE A 250 13.86 -6.14 18.93
N VAL A 251 14.67 -5.54 18.07
CA VAL A 251 14.45 -4.18 17.57
C VAL A 251 13.65 -4.33 16.27
N ILE A 252 12.46 -3.74 16.21
CA ILE A 252 11.60 -3.70 15.03
C ILE A 252 11.64 -2.28 14.47
N ASP A 253 12.18 -2.10 13.28
CA ASP A 253 12.38 -0.79 12.65
C ASP A 253 11.29 -0.49 11.65
N LEU A 254 10.46 0.50 11.95
CA LEU A 254 9.37 1.04 11.13
C LEU A 254 9.71 2.42 10.56
N ARG A 255 10.92 2.91 10.74
CA ARG A 255 11.31 4.24 10.21
C ARG A 255 11.16 4.27 8.69
N ASN A 256 10.54 5.33 8.18
CA ASN A 256 10.21 5.52 6.76
C ASN A 256 9.32 4.41 6.17
N ASN A 257 8.55 3.71 7.00
CA ASN A 257 7.52 2.77 6.54
C ASN A 257 6.20 3.54 6.31
N PRO A 258 5.76 3.79 5.07
CA PRO A 258 4.57 4.58 4.78
C PRO A 258 3.25 3.84 5.09
N GLY A 259 3.34 2.59 5.58
CA GLY A 259 2.20 1.71 5.78
C GLY A 259 2.04 0.68 4.66
N GLY A 260 0.82 0.50 4.20
CA GLY A 260 0.44 -0.49 3.19
C GLY A 260 -0.91 -1.13 3.53
N VAL A 261 -1.00 -2.46 3.37
CA VAL A 261 -2.22 -3.23 3.58
C VAL A 261 -2.58 -3.32 5.06
N LEU A 262 -3.81 -2.95 5.39
CA LEU A 262 -4.33 -3.02 6.76
C LEU A 262 -4.25 -4.44 7.33
N ASP A 263 -4.79 -5.42 6.59
CA ASP A 263 -4.85 -6.80 7.04
C ASP A 263 -3.46 -7.39 7.28
N ALA A 264 -2.47 -7.00 6.48
CA ALA A 264 -1.08 -7.40 6.67
C ALA A 264 -0.48 -6.85 7.97
N ALA A 265 -0.77 -5.58 8.30
CA ALA A 265 -0.33 -4.99 9.56
C ALA A 265 -1.03 -5.60 10.77
N VAL A 266 -2.32 -5.93 10.63
CA VAL A 266 -3.09 -6.63 11.67
C VAL A 266 -2.50 -8.03 11.91
N GLN A 267 -2.26 -8.80 10.85
CA GLN A 267 -1.64 -10.13 10.97
C GLN A 267 -0.24 -10.05 11.59
N ALA A 268 0.60 -9.12 11.11
CA ALA A 268 1.93 -8.91 11.67
C ALA A 268 1.89 -8.49 13.16
N ALA A 269 0.89 -7.72 13.59
CA ALA A 269 0.72 -7.37 15.00
C ALA A 269 0.20 -8.55 15.82
N ASP A 270 -0.71 -9.35 15.25
CA ASP A 270 -1.23 -10.59 15.82
C ASP A 270 -0.11 -11.58 16.15
N ASP A 271 0.90 -11.68 15.26
CA ASP A 271 2.08 -12.53 15.44
C ASP A 271 2.88 -12.26 16.74
N PHE A 272 2.72 -11.08 17.36
CA PHE A 272 3.42 -10.70 18.60
C PHE A 272 2.49 -10.54 19.81
N LEU A 273 1.20 -10.77 19.64
CA LEU A 273 0.18 -10.58 20.67
C LEU A 273 -0.52 -11.90 20.99
N ASP A 274 -0.80 -12.17 22.25
CA ASP A 274 -1.64 -13.30 22.66
C ASP A 274 -3.13 -12.93 22.79
N ARG A 275 -3.42 -11.64 22.90
CA ARG A 275 -4.77 -11.09 23.12
C ARG A 275 -4.76 -9.58 23.01
N GLY A 276 -5.95 -9.00 22.94
CA GLY A 276 -6.18 -7.56 22.97
C GLY A 276 -6.66 -7.02 21.62
N ILE A 277 -7.10 -5.79 21.62
CA ILE A 277 -7.50 -5.10 20.39
C ILE A 277 -6.25 -4.75 19.61
N ILE A 278 -6.27 -4.94 18.29
CA ILE A 278 -5.23 -4.46 17.39
C ILE A 278 -5.61 -3.08 16.84
N VAL A 279 -6.82 -2.97 16.32
CA VAL A 279 -7.34 -1.74 15.73
C VAL A 279 -8.87 -1.77 15.70
N SER A 280 -9.49 -0.62 15.79
CA SER A 280 -10.90 -0.43 15.43
C SER A 280 -11.05 0.69 14.40
N ALA A 281 -12.15 0.66 13.65
CA ALA A 281 -12.45 1.70 12.69
C ALA A 281 -13.93 2.06 12.74
N GLU A 282 -14.21 3.34 12.54
CA GLU A 282 -15.55 3.88 12.45
C GLU A 282 -15.76 4.60 11.12
N GLY A 283 -16.89 4.29 10.46
CA GLY A 283 -17.30 4.88 9.22
C GLY A 283 -18.80 5.01 9.11
N ARG A 284 -19.28 5.58 8.01
CA ARG A 284 -20.68 5.89 7.80
C ARG A 284 -21.52 4.64 7.56
N THR A 285 -21.00 3.66 6.82
CA THR A 285 -21.69 2.40 6.52
C THR A 285 -21.35 1.33 7.56
N ARG A 286 -22.08 0.23 7.57
CA ARG A 286 -21.83 -0.89 8.48
C ARG A 286 -20.51 -1.58 8.15
N GLU A 287 -20.21 -1.74 6.87
CA GLU A 287 -18.98 -2.37 6.36
C GLU A 287 -17.74 -1.54 6.66
N ALA A 288 -17.92 -0.21 6.86
CA ALA A 288 -16.86 0.72 7.23
C ALA A 288 -16.59 0.78 8.74
N ARG A 289 -17.22 -0.11 9.54
CA ARG A 289 -17.04 -0.24 10.99
C ARG A 289 -16.55 -1.64 11.29
N PHE A 290 -15.39 -1.72 11.91
CA PHE A 290 -14.82 -3.01 12.30
C PHE A 290 -13.96 -2.87 13.55
N ARG A 291 -13.68 -4.01 14.19
CA ARG A 291 -12.74 -4.15 15.29
C ARG A 291 -11.99 -5.47 15.09
N MET A 292 -10.69 -5.41 15.15
CA MET A 292 -9.81 -6.56 15.01
C MET A 292 -9.07 -6.80 16.31
N GLU A 293 -9.02 -8.07 16.72
CA GLU A 293 -8.46 -8.51 18.00
C GLU A 293 -7.42 -9.60 17.76
N ALA A 294 -6.41 -9.64 18.61
CA ALA A 294 -5.36 -10.62 18.54
C ALA A 294 -5.83 -12.00 19.00
N LYS A 295 -5.24 -13.02 18.38
CA LYS A 295 -5.38 -14.44 18.71
C LYS A 295 -4.14 -14.91 19.47
N PRO A 296 -4.24 -15.96 20.31
CA PRO A 296 -3.08 -16.50 21.02
C PRO A 296 -1.99 -16.98 20.06
N GLY A 297 -0.75 -16.56 20.27
CA GLY A 297 0.38 -17.03 19.47
C GLY A 297 1.51 -16.03 19.26
N ASP A 298 2.31 -15.73 20.30
CA ASP A 298 3.49 -14.84 20.16
C ASP A 298 4.70 -15.61 19.57
N ILE A 299 5.01 -15.29 18.29
CA ILE A 299 6.12 -15.91 17.54
C ILE A 299 7.51 -15.61 18.14
N SER A 300 7.65 -14.50 18.89
CA SER A 300 8.90 -14.15 19.57
C SER A 300 9.10 -14.96 20.84
N GLY A 301 8.04 -15.65 21.27
CA GLY A 301 8.00 -16.41 22.51
C GLY A 301 8.15 -15.54 23.76
N GLY A 302 7.65 -14.32 23.77
CA GLY A 302 7.71 -13.38 24.90
C GLY A 302 9.01 -12.58 24.99
N ALA A 303 9.81 -12.53 23.92
CA ALA A 303 11.01 -11.68 23.87
C ALA A 303 10.62 -10.20 23.98
N THR A 304 11.47 -9.38 24.60
CA THR A 304 11.23 -7.94 24.72
C THR A 304 11.24 -7.27 23.34
N LEU A 305 10.30 -6.35 23.08
CA LEU A 305 10.22 -5.64 21.81
C LEU A 305 10.47 -4.14 22.00
N VAL A 306 11.30 -3.59 21.12
CA VAL A 306 11.50 -2.13 20.97
C VAL A 306 11.22 -1.78 19.52
N LEU A 307 10.36 -0.82 19.28
CA LEU A 307 10.02 -0.32 17.96
C LEU A 307 10.70 1.01 17.70
N LEU A 308 11.37 1.13 16.56
CA LEU A 308 11.90 2.40 16.05
C LEU A 308 10.89 3.03 15.09
N VAL A 309 10.52 4.28 15.35
CA VAL A 309 9.52 5.04 14.56
C VAL A 309 10.04 6.44 14.23
N ASN A 310 9.53 7.03 13.14
CA ASN A 310 9.82 8.43 12.77
C ASN A 310 8.65 9.07 12.01
N GLY A 311 8.83 10.31 11.54
CA GLY A 311 7.82 11.03 10.77
C GLY A 311 7.43 10.38 9.45
N GLY A 312 8.22 9.44 8.93
CA GLY A 312 7.89 8.61 7.76
C GLY A 312 7.13 7.33 8.10
N SER A 313 6.94 7.00 9.39
CA SER A 313 6.10 5.88 9.84
C SER A 313 4.64 6.31 9.78
N ALA A 314 3.83 5.69 8.90
CA ALA A 314 2.47 6.13 8.63
C ALA A 314 1.45 4.98 8.48
N SER A 315 0.16 5.28 8.70
CA SER A 315 -0.96 4.39 8.36
C SER A 315 -0.83 2.99 8.99
N ALA A 316 -0.73 1.92 8.21
CA ALA A 316 -0.58 0.54 8.68
C ALA A 316 0.61 0.36 9.64
N ALA A 317 1.71 1.12 9.44
CA ALA A 317 2.85 1.12 10.38
C ALA A 317 2.47 1.73 11.73
N GLU A 318 1.62 2.73 11.75
CA GLU A 318 1.09 3.31 12.98
C GLU A 318 0.13 2.35 13.69
N ILE A 319 -0.69 1.61 12.93
CA ILE A 319 -1.58 0.58 13.48
C ILE A 319 -0.76 -0.51 14.16
N PHE A 320 0.26 -1.04 13.49
CA PHE A 320 1.17 -2.03 14.05
C PHE A 320 1.86 -1.52 15.31
N ALA A 321 2.42 -0.30 15.27
CA ALA A 321 3.09 0.32 16.41
C ALA A 321 2.13 0.54 17.59
N ALA A 322 0.94 1.12 17.35
CA ALA A 322 -0.07 1.36 18.38
C ALA A 322 -0.59 0.06 18.98
N ALA A 323 -0.81 -0.98 18.15
CA ALA A 323 -1.27 -2.28 18.63
C ALA A 323 -0.31 -2.88 19.66
N LEU A 324 0.98 -2.88 19.36
CA LEU A 324 1.98 -3.43 20.29
C LEU A 324 2.22 -2.52 21.51
N HIS A 325 2.21 -1.21 21.31
CA HIS A 325 2.41 -0.24 22.39
C HIS A 325 1.25 -0.23 23.39
N ASP A 326 0.01 -0.06 22.93
CA ASP A 326 -1.17 0.09 23.81
C ASP A 326 -1.52 -1.23 24.51
N ASN A 327 -1.13 -2.38 23.97
CA ASN A 327 -1.19 -3.67 24.64
C ASN A 327 0.03 -3.94 25.56
N HIS A 328 0.90 -2.96 25.78
CA HIS A 328 2.11 -3.06 26.61
C HIS A 328 3.07 -4.16 26.17
N ARG A 329 3.09 -4.47 24.87
CA ARG A 329 3.93 -5.51 24.30
C ARG A 329 5.28 -4.96 23.83
N ALA A 330 5.32 -3.68 23.44
CA ALA A 330 6.52 -3.02 22.95
C ALA A 330 6.68 -1.62 23.49
N THR A 331 7.93 -1.15 23.56
CA THR A 331 8.31 0.25 23.84
C THR A 331 8.66 0.94 22.52
N LEU A 332 8.19 2.17 22.33
CA LEU A 332 8.46 2.98 21.15
C LEU A 332 9.62 3.95 21.39
N ILE A 333 10.58 3.97 20.46
CA ILE A 333 11.73 4.88 20.49
C ILE A 333 11.81 5.61 19.14
N GLY A 334 12.11 6.90 19.15
CA GLY A 334 12.31 7.66 17.94
C GLY A 334 11.62 9.00 17.93
N ARG A 335 10.83 9.28 16.90
CA ARG A 335 10.08 10.52 16.73
C ARG A 335 8.61 10.25 16.51
N ARG A 336 7.80 11.30 16.72
CA ARG A 336 6.37 11.27 16.42
C ARG A 336 6.15 10.77 14.99
N THR A 337 5.19 9.87 14.82
CA THR A 337 4.80 9.33 13.52
C THR A 337 3.96 10.32 12.72
N TYR A 338 3.66 9.99 11.48
CA TYR A 338 3.01 10.88 10.52
C TYR A 338 1.60 11.32 10.93
N GLY A 339 0.78 10.40 11.42
CA GLY A 339 -0.62 10.69 11.80
C GLY A 339 -1.63 10.43 10.68
N LYS A 340 -1.46 9.37 9.90
CA LYS A 340 -2.45 8.94 8.93
C LYS A 340 -3.47 7.99 9.55
N GLY A 341 -4.57 8.54 10.07
CA GLY A 341 -5.63 7.81 10.76
C GLY A 341 -6.86 7.50 9.90
N SER A 342 -6.76 7.52 8.57
CA SER A 342 -7.87 7.29 7.64
C SER A 342 -7.73 5.97 6.88
N VAL A 343 -8.87 5.29 6.66
CA VAL A 343 -9.00 4.06 5.86
C VAL A 343 -9.47 4.42 4.47
N GLN A 344 -8.72 4.04 3.44
CA GLN A 344 -9.17 4.14 2.06
C GLN A 344 -9.70 2.79 1.58
N THR A 345 -10.91 2.82 1.03
CA THR A 345 -11.49 1.68 0.32
C THR A 345 -11.30 1.85 -1.17
N ILE A 346 -10.85 0.79 -1.83
CA ILE A 346 -10.72 0.74 -3.27
C ILE A 346 -12.00 0.16 -3.85
N MET A 347 -12.61 0.90 -4.76
CA MET A 347 -13.83 0.52 -5.45
C MET A 347 -13.56 0.42 -6.95
N PRO A 348 -13.38 -0.80 -7.50
CA PRO A 348 -13.21 -0.99 -8.93
C PRO A 348 -14.40 -0.42 -9.72
N LEU A 349 -14.11 0.22 -10.84
CA LEU A 349 -15.08 0.72 -11.80
C LEU A 349 -14.98 -0.05 -13.12
N SER A 350 -15.79 0.34 -14.10
CA SER A 350 -15.67 -0.14 -15.48
C SER A 350 -14.33 0.25 -16.08
N ASP A 351 -13.95 -0.44 -17.15
CA ASP A 351 -12.78 -0.14 -17.99
C ASP A 351 -11.42 -0.10 -17.23
N GLY A 352 -11.32 -0.90 -16.14
CA GLY A 352 -10.08 -1.04 -15.38
C GLY A 352 -9.75 0.14 -14.46
N GLN A 353 -10.63 1.11 -14.33
CA GLN A 353 -10.49 2.26 -13.42
C GLN A 353 -10.89 1.89 -11.99
N ALA A 354 -10.57 2.75 -11.01
CA ALA A 354 -11.03 2.59 -9.64
C ALA A 354 -11.19 3.92 -8.90
N LEU A 355 -12.02 3.90 -7.86
CA LEU A 355 -12.04 4.96 -6.85
C LEU A 355 -11.30 4.50 -5.61
N LYS A 356 -10.43 5.35 -5.09
CA LYS A 356 -9.83 5.22 -3.78
C LYS A 356 -10.46 6.29 -2.90
N ILE A 357 -11.30 5.91 -1.94
CA ILE A 357 -12.11 6.83 -1.14
C ILE A 357 -11.91 6.57 0.35
N THR A 358 -11.76 7.62 1.14
CA THR A 358 -11.75 7.54 2.59
C THR A 358 -13.13 7.16 3.11
N THR A 359 -13.25 5.97 3.72
CA THR A 359 -14.51 5.42 4.22
C THR A 359 -14.59 5.33 5.72
N SER A 360 -13.44 5.30 6.43
CA SER A 360 -13.41 5.15 7.88
C SER A 360 -12.22 5.90 8.51
N ARG A 361 -12.23 5.99 9.82
CA ARG A 361 -11.11 6.47 10.65
C ARG A 361 -10.69 5.39 11.62
N TYR A 362 -9.38 5.24 11.79
CA TYR A 362 -8.78 4.31 12.74
C TYR A 362 -8.77 4.87 14.16
N PHE A 363 -8.90 3.92 15.09
CA PHE A 363 -8.67 4.14 16.51
C PHE A 363 -7.72 3.06 17.04
N THR A 364 -6.77 3.48 17.85
CA THR A 364 -5.83 2.58 18.51
C THR A 364 -6.54 1.71 19.56
N PRO A 365 -5.90 0.69 20.12
CA PRO A 365 -6.49 -0.10 21.22
C PRO A 365 -6.97 0.74 22.40
N SER A 366 -6.30 1.84 22.72
CA SER A 366 -6.72 2.78 23.77
C SER A 366 -7.93 3.65 23.39
N GLY A 367 -8.40 3.56 22.13
CA GLY A 367 -9.50 4.39 21.60
C GLY A 367 -9.06 5.77 21.12
N ALA A 368 -7.77 6.05 21.07
CA ALA A 368 -7.25 7.32 20.57
C ALA A 368 -7.28 7.37 19.03
N SER A 369 -7.60 8.54 18.45
CA SER A 369 -7.44 8.79 17.03
C SER A 369 -6.02 9.26 16.73
N ILE A 370 -5.37 8.63 15.75
CA ILE A 370 -4.03 9.05 15.28
C ILE A 370 -4.10 10.09 14.17
N ASN A 371 -5.28 10.37 13.63
CA ASN A 371 -5.45 11.23 12.44
C ASN A 371 -4.99 12.67 12.71
N GLY A 372 -3.97 13.12 11.97
CA GLY A 372 -3.37 14.45 12.11
C GLY A 372 -2.52 14.63 13.37
N VAL A 373 -2.43 13.61 14.23
CA VAL A 373 -1.73 13.67 15.53
C VAL A 373 -0.47 12.79 15.54
N GLY A 374 -0.56 11.58 14.97
CA GLY A 374 0.48 10.56 15.05
C GLY A 374 0.63 9.96 16.45
N ILE A 375 1.58 9.04 16.58
CA ILE A 375 1.93 8.39 17.83
C ILE A 375 3.20 9.04 18.38
N VAL A 376 3.17 9.40 19.67
CA VAL A 376 4.34 9.92 20.37
C VAL A 376 5.09 8.75 20.97
N PRO A 377 6.38 8.53 20.67
CA PRO A 377 7.14 7.44 21.27
C PRO A 377 7.42 7.68 22.76
N ASP A 378 7.65 6.59 23.51
CA ASP A 378 8.02 6.63 24.94
C ASP A 378 9.36 7.34 25.17
N THR A 379 10.30 7.12 24.25
CA THR A 379 11.59 7.80 24.24
C THR A 379 11.74 8.59 22.95
N VAL A 380 11.69 9.91 23.07
CA VAL A 380 11.89 10.82 21.94
C VAL A 380 13.39 10.99 21.69
N LEU A 381 13.82 10.79 20.45
CA LEU A 381 15.20 11.02 20.02
C LEU A 381 15.33 12.41 19.38
N ASP A 382 16.20 13.23 19.94
CA ASP A 382 16.55 14.54 19.41
C ASP A 382 17.64 14.41 18.31
N GLY A 383 17.80 15.47 17.51
CA GLY A 383 18.84 15.53 16.46
C GLY A 383 18.27 15.48 15.03
N PRO A 384 19.08 15.59 13.98
CA PRO A 384 18.62 15.51 12.60
C PRO A 384 18.03 14.13 12.32
N GLU A 385 16.99 14.09 11.49
CA GLU A 385 16.42 12.83 11.01
C GLU A 385 17.46 12.15 10.10
N GLN A 386 17.97 11.02 10.54
CA GLN A 386 18.85 10.19 9.72
C GLN A 386 17.99 9.08 9.08
N PRO A 387 18.11 8.87 7.77
CA PRO A 387 17.50 7.71 7.15
C PRO A 387 18.08 6.44 7.81
N PRO A 388 17.30 5.37 7.92
CA PRO A 388 17.82 4.08 8.37
C PRO A 388 19.05 3.72 7.52
N ALA A 389 20.12 3.21 8.14
CA ALA A 389 21.28 2.72 7.41
C ALA A 389 20.82 1.66 6.38
N GLU A 390 21.35 1.72 5.18
CA GLU A 390 21.09 0.67 4.19
C GLU A 390 21.57 -0.65 4.77
N MET A 391 20.67 -1.60 4.85
CA MET A 391 21.02 -2.97 5.13
C MET A 391 21.59 -3.57 3.86
N ASP A 392 22.88 -3.88 3.89
CA ASP A 392 23.41 -4.83 2.95
C ASP A 392 22.68 -6.16 3.21
N LEU A 393 21.84 -6.57 2.27
CA LEU A 393 21.15 -7.88 2.32
C LEU A 393 22.13 -9.06 2.15
N ILE A 394 23.40 -8.82 2.42
CA ILE A 394 24.45 -9.81 2.37
C ILE A 394 24.35 -10.62 3.66
N ASP A 395 24.16 -11.91 3.52
CA ASP A 395 24.26 -12.93 4.56
C ASP A 395 25.70 -13.00 5.13
N ASP A 396 26.16 -11.94 5.77
CA ASP A 396 27.42 -11.99 6.54
C ASP A 396 27.12 -12.51 7.96
N PRO A 397 27.64 -13.69 8.33
CA PRO A 397 27.45 -14.24 9.67
C PRO A 397 28.27 -13.52 10.75
N SER A 398 29.16 -12.58 10.40
CA SER A 398 29.88 -11.79 11.38
C SER A 398 28.95 -10.76 12.02
N ALA A 399 29.09 -10.53 13.33
CA ALA A 399 28.26 -9.65 14.16
C ALA A 399 27.93 -8.32 13.42
N SER A 400 26.64 -8.02 13.30
CA SER A 400 26.11 -6.84 12.66
C SER A 400 26.89 -5.58 12.98
N THR A 401 27.30 -4.89 11.93
CA THR A 401 27.85 -3.53 12.08
C THR A 401 26.76 -2.47 12.20
N LEU A 402 25.49 -2.85 12.09
CA LEU A 402 24.35 -1.95 12.03
C LEU A 402 24.25 -1.06 13.28
N SER A 403 24.38 -1.62 14.47
CA SER A 403 24.37 -0.86 15.72
C SER A 403 25.54 0.13 15.85
N ARG A 404 26.64 -0.09 15.12
CA ARG A 404 27.78 0.83 15.06
C ARG A 404 27.59 1.95 14.04
N ARG A 405 26.78 1.70 12.99
CA ARG A 405 26.49 2.66 11.90
C ARG A 405 25.23 3.49 12.17
N ASP A 406 24.30 2.97 12.95
CA ASP A 406 23.01 3.61 13.24
C ASP A 406 22.87 3.85 14.76
N PRO A 407 23.03 5.10 15.22
CA PRO A 407 22.91 5.45 16.65
C PRO A 407 21.53 5.14 17.26
N GLN A 408 20.47 5.18 16.45
CA GLN A 408 19.11 4.90 16.94
C GLN A 408 18.92 3.39 17.17
N VAL A 409 19.51 2.54 16.33
CA VAL A 409 19.56 1.09 16.55
C VAL A 409 20.39 0.75 17.78
N LEU A 410 21.52 1.45 18.00
CA LEU A 410 22.31 1.30 19.22
C LEU A 410 21.50 1.66 20.46
N THR A 411 20.75 2.77 20.43
CA THR A 411 19.89 3.22 21.52
C THR A 411 18.79 2.17 21.82
N ALA A 412 18.16 1.64 20.79
CA ALA A 412 17.16 0.59 20.95
C ALA A 412 17.75 -0.70 21.54
N LEU A 413 18.95 -1.08 21.12
CA LEU A 413 19.67 -2.24 21.66
C LEU A 413 20.03 -2.05 23.15
N GLN A 414 20.46 -0.84 23.55
CA GLN A 414 20.73 -0.48 24.94
C GLN A 414 19.48 -0.56 25.81
N SER A 415 18.33 -0.11 25.27
CA SER A 415 17.04 -0.24 25.94
C SER A 415 16.66 -1.71 26.17
N LEU A 416 16.85 -2.57 25.15
CA LEU A 416 16.63 -4.02 25.29
C LEU A 416 17.54 -4.68 26.33
N ALA A 417 18.78 -4.22 26.41
CA ALA A 417 19.75 -4.74 27.38
C ALA A 417 19.51 -4.31 28.84
N GLY A 418 18.49 -3.48 29.09
CA GLY A 418 18.14 -3.02 30.44
C GLY A 418 19.03 -1.89 30.97
N HIS A 419 19.58 -1.04 30.08
CA HIS A 419 20.40 0.13 30.44
C HIS A 419 19.68 1.45 30.10
N PRO A 420 18.52 1.76 30.70
CA PRO A 420 17.73 2.95 30.36
C PRO A 420 18.46 4.28 30.66
N GLU A 421 19.39 4.30 31.61
CA GLU A 421 20.16 5.52 31.96
C GLU A 421 21.12 5.98 30.81
N GLN A 422 21.60 5.07 29.96
CA GLN A 422 22.44 5.41 28.82
C GLN A 422 21.63 5.97 27.65
N VAL A 423 20.37 5.57 27.53
CA VAL A 423 19.43 6.07 26.53
C VAL A 423 19.15 7.56 26.73
N ALA A 424 18.95 7.97 28.00
CA ALA A 424 18.72 9.40 28.37
C ALA A 424 19.96 10.28 28.13
N ARG A 425 21.17 9.76 28.31
CA ARG A 425 22.42 10.51 28.08
C ARG A 425 22.76 10.69 26.60
N GLY A 426 22.46 9.70 25.76
CA GLY A 426 22.67 9.81 24.31
C GLY A 426 21.75 10.87 23.66
N ALA A 427 20.57 11.12 24.22
CA ALA A 427 19.65 12.16 23.77
C ALA A 427 20.14 13.58 24.16
N THR A 428 20.83 13.74 25.31
CA THR A 428 21.36 15.03 25.77
C THR A 428 22.72 15.41 25.16
N ASP A 429 23.58 14.45 24.87
CA ASP A 429 24.91 14.73 24.28
C ASP A 429 24.82 15.13 22.79
N ALA A 430 23.78 14.70 22.08
CA ALA A 430 23.53 15.16 20.70
C ALA A 430 23.10 16.65 20.64
N SER A 431 22.55 17.19 21.75
CA SER A 431 22.12 18.60 21.84
C SER A 431 23.27 19.58 22.16
N THR A 432 24.41 19.11 22.68
CA THR A 432 25.52 19.99 23.09
C THR A 432 26.66 20.14 22.08
N ALA A 433 26.62 19.47 20.94
CA ALA A 433 27.65 19.54 19.89
C ALA A 433 27.25 20.50 18.75
N ALA A 434 27.04 21.79 19.06
CA ALA A 434 27.09 22.84 18.05
C ALA A 434 28.25 23.77 18.36
N PRO A 435 29.35 23.81 17.61
CA PRO A 435 30.29 24.88 17.69
C PRO A 435 29.75 26.08 16.90
N VAL A 436 29.59 27.18 17.61
CA VAL A 436 29.65 28.51 17.04
C VAL A 436 30.98 28.67 16.36
N ALA A 437 31.00 28.95 15.06
CA ALA A 437 32.13 29.53 14.37
C ALA A 437 31.63 30.68 13.49
N GLN A 438 32.30 31.78 13.71
CA GLN A 438 32.11 33.12 13.16
C GLN A 438 32.18 33.17 11.64
#